data_d26ce47be166aa7c7cf8741b30e3b999
#
_entry.id   d26ce47be166aa7c7cf8741b30e3b999
#
_cell.length_a   1.000
_cell.length_b   1.000
_cell.length_c   1.000
_cell.angle_alpha   90.00
_cell.angle_beta   90.00
_cell.angle_gamma   90.00
#
_symmetry.space_group_name_H-M   'P 1'
#
loop_
_entity.id
_entity.type
_entity.pdbx_description
1 polymer ?
#
loop_
_entity_poly.entity_id
_entity_poly.type
_entity_poly.pdbx_seq_one_letter_code
_entity_poly.pdbx_strand_id
1 'polypeptide(L)'
;MNLLDRRNFLTLTAAAGVAGASRLRAQTAKPLRGIFPIMHTPFTEDDKVDFDVLVKQAHYLHRTGVHGMVWPQLASEWASLRSEERFRGAEALVKVSNGLSPALVLGMQAPTIDEAVEYARHAERLGPDAIIAIPQTGVTDNHKLFEYYKAIGNACKRPFFVQALGGMTAEFIVEMSKAIPTLRYVKDEAGPPLPKLSFYRERHPEFHPFTGNNGKTLYEEMLRGSAGTMPGSQMPELYVEAWNLFHAGKRRQAAEMCMRTTWFLPVYETYGMAGTKYIMVLRGVFKNYLSRGGKPNVPKNGTPLDEEAKRNIKEMLDQLKPWLRA
;
A
#
# COMPACT_ATOMS: atom_id res chain seq x y z
N MET A 1 -68.85 -41.96 -20.17
CA MET A 1 -68.27 -42.39 -18.89
C MET A 1 -66.80 -42.07 -18.89
N ASN A 2 -66.43 -41.29 -17.92
CA ASN A 2 -65.12 -40.85 -17.46
C ASN A 2 -64.42 -39.71 -18.19
N LEU A 3 -64.57 -38.60 -17.55
CA LEU A 3 -63.83 -37.36 -17.54
C LEU A 3 -62.33 -37.61 -17.29
N LEU A 4 -61.47 -37.21 -18.19
CA LEU A 4 -60.03 -37.04 -17.91
C LEU A 4 -59.74 -35.59 -17.71
N ASP A 5 -59.25 -35.37 -16.52
CA ASP A 5 -59.08 -34.13 -15.82
C ASP A 5 -58.05 -33.22 -16.51
N ARG A 6 -58.43 -31.98 -16.83
CA ARG A 6 -57.61 -30.92 -17.43
C ARG A 6 -56.64 -30.27 -16.48
N ARG A 7 -56.38 -30.86 -15.31
CA ARG A 7 -55.56 -30.24 -14.27
C ARG A 7 -54.06 -30.65 -14.23
N ASN A 8 -53.67 -31.67 -15.02
CA ASN A 8 -52.29 -32.20 -14.94
C ASN A 8 -51.35 -31.78 -16.09
N PHE A 9 -51.74 -30.78 -16.91
CA PHE A 9 -50.88 -30.34 -18.02
C PHE A 9 -50.19 -28.98 -17.82
N LEU A 10 -50.30 -28.36 -16.63
CA LEU A 10 -49.70 -27.04 -16.34
C LEU A 10 -48.61 -27.05 -15.26
N THR A 11 -48.06 -28.20 -14.90
CA THR A 11 -47.01 -28.28 -13.84
C THR A 11 -45.64 -28.76 -14.30
N LEU A 12 -45.35 -28.78 -15.60
CA LEU A 12 -44.06 -29.29 -16.13
C LEU A 12 -43.28 -28.31 -17.01
N THR A 13 -43.62 -27.02 -17.00
CA THR A 13 -42.84 -26.00 -17.75
C THR A 13 -42.31 -24.81 -16.92
N ALA A 14 -42.22 -24.97 -15.60
CA ALA A 14 -41.68 -23.89 -14.70
C ALA A 14 -40.40 -24.29 -13.96
N ALA A 15 -39.59 -25.24 -14.44
CA ALA A 15 -38.39 -25.72 -13.75
C ALA A 15 -37.10 -25.64 -14.58
N ALA A 16 -37.03 -24.84 -15.65
CA ALA A 16 -35.84 -24.71 -16.50
C ALA A 16 -35.40 -23.25 -16.74
N GLY A 17 -35.56 -22.36 -15.78
CA GLY A 17 -35.28 -20.94 -15.97
C GLY A 17 -34.55 -20.24 -14.81
N VAL A 18 -33.90 -20.95 -13.87
CA VAL A 18 -33.15 -20.34 -12.77
C VAL A 18 -31.80 -21.06 -12.53
N ALA A 19 -30.96 -21.09 -13.55
CA ALA A 19 -29.60 -21.58 -13.41
C ALA A 19 -28.66 -20.65 -14.20
N GLY A 20 -28.46 -19.43 -13.73
CA GLY A 20 -27.58 -18.47 -14.40
C GLY A 20 -27.39 -17.13 -13.68
N ALA A 21 -28.00 -16.92 -12.54
CA ALA A 21 -27.64 -15.80 -11.71
C ALA A 21 -26.31 -16.14 -11.00
N SER A 22 -25.18 -15.89 -11.66
CA SER A 22 -23.89 -15.76 -11.00
C SER A 22 -24.10 -14.78 -9.84
N ARG A 23 -24.20 -15.31 -8.62
CA ARG A 23 -24.13 -14.49 -7.41
C ARG A 23 -22.77 -13.79 -7.48
N LEU A 24 -22.74 -12.56 -7.99
CA LEU A 24 -21.71 -11.59 -7.68
C LEU A 24 -21.73 -11.50 -6.16
N ARG A 25 -20.87 -12.30 -5.52
CA ARG A 25 -20.63 -12.23 -4.09
C ARG A 25 -20.17 -10.80 -3.87
N ALA A 26 -20.99 -9.97 -3.26
CA ALA A 26 -20.59 -8.64 -2.84
C ALA A 26 -19.30 -8.83 -2.04
N GLN A 27 -18.19 -8.45 -2.62
CA GLN A 27 -16.87 -8.58 -1.99
C GLN A 27 -16.95 -7.65 -0.78
N THR A 28 -16.96 -8.21 0.43
CA THR A 28 -16.95 -7.40 1.65
C THR A 28 -15.73 -6.49 1.60
N ALA A 29 -15.95 -5.19 1.81
CA ALA A 29 -14.87 -4.20 1.78
C ALA A 29 -13.74 -4.64 2.73
N LYS A 30 -12.52 -4.69 2.22
CA LYS A 30 -11.34 -5.07 3.01
C LYS A 30 -11.02 -3.96 4.01
N PRO A 31 -10.71 -4.29 5.28
CA PRO A 31 -10.40 -3.27 6.28
C PRO A 31 -9.17 -2.45 5.90
N LEU A 32 -9.28 -1.13 5.94
CA LEU A 32 -8.16 -0.22 5.71
C LEU A 32 -7.50 0.14 7.06
N ARG A 33 -6.87 -0.86 7.69
CA ARG A 33 -6.22 -0.73 9.00
C ARG A 33 -5.08 -1.75 9.14
N GLY A 34 -3.97 -1.36 9.78
CA GLY A 34 -2.84 -2.25 10.08
C GLY A 34 -1.63 -1.99 9.20
N ILE A 35 -0.97 -3.02 8.74
CA ILE A 35 0.30 -2.95 8.02
C ILE A 35 0.07 -2.97 6.52
N PHE A 36 0.48 -1.89 5.84
CA PHE A 36 0.27 -1.64 4.41
C PHE A 36 1.61 -1.37 3.72
N PRO A 37 2.45 -2.38 3.45
CA PRO A 37 3.75 -2.15 2.85
C PRO A 37 3.67 -1.49 1.48
N ILE A 38 4.63 -0.59 1.23
CA ILE A 38 4.85 -0.02 -0.10
C ILE A 38 5.57 -1.06 -0.94
N MET A 39 4.96 -1.48 -2.03
CA MET A 39 5.55 -2.41 -2.99
C MET A 39 6.67 -1.71 -3.76
N HIS A 40 7.82 -2.36 -3.85
CA HIS A 40 8.90 -1.89 -4.70
C HIS A 40 8.62 -2.24 -6.16
N THR A 41 9.06 -1.41 -7.10
CA THR A 41 8.94 -1.74 -8.52
C THR A 41 10.15 -2.56 -8.96
N PRO A 42 9.94 -3.81 -9.41
CA PRO A 42 11.01 -4.60 -10.00
C PRO A 42 11.28 -4.15 -11.43
N PHE A 43 12.57 -4.02 -11.79
CA PHE A 43 13.00 -3.73 -13.15
C PHE A 43 13.80 -4.89 -13.72
N THR A 44 13.67 -5.09 -15.04
CA THR A 44 14.49 -6.02 -15.80
C THR A 44 15.83 -5.39 -16.17
N GLU A 45 16.79 -6.19 -16.66
CA GLU A 45 18.10 -5.70 -17.12
C GLU A 45 17.97 -4.81 -18.36
N ASP A 46 16.93 -4.99 -19.17
CA ASP A 46 16.60 -4.16 -20.33
C ASP A 46 15.69 -2.95 -19.97
N ASP A 47 15.71 -2.54 -18.71
CA ASP A 47 15.08 -1.31 -18.19
C ASP A 47 13.56 -1.24 -18.35
N LYS A 48 12.87 -2.38 -18.20
CA LYS A 48 11.41 -2.47 -18.18
C LYS A 48 10.90 -2.86 -16.81
N VAL A 49 9.65 -2.52 -16.50
CA VAL A 49 8.97 -3.05 -15.30
C VAL A 49 8.70 -4.54 -15.48
N ASP A 50 9.17 -5.36 -14.54
CA ASP A 50 8.86 -6.81 -14.51
C ASP A 50 7.52 -7.03 -13.81
N PHE A 51 6.43 -7.00 -14.59
CA PHE A 51 5.07 -7.14 -14.06
C PHE A 51 4.80 -8.50 -13.42
N ASP A 52 5.47 -9.57 -13.87
CA ASP A 52 5.33 -10.90 -13.27
C ASP A 52 5.93 -10.92 -11.88
N VAL A 53 7.09 -10.28 -11.68
CA VAL A 53 7.70 -10.12 -10.37
C VAL A 53 6.88 -9.17 -9.48
N LEU A 54 6.25 -8.13 -10.05
CA LEU A 54 5.34 -7.26 -9.31
C LEU A 54 4.12 -8.05 -8.77
N VAL A 55 3.53 -8.90 -9.59
CA VAL A 55 2.43 -9.81 -9.18
C VAL A 55 2.94 -10.84 -8.15
N LYS A 56 4.13 -11.41 -8.34
CA LYS A 56 4.77 -12.30 -7.37
C LYS A 56 4.94 -11.63 -6.00
N GLN A 57 5.30 -10.34 -5.98
CA GLN A 57 5.39 -9.56 -4.75
C GLN A 57 4.04 -9.44 -4.04
N ALA A 58 2.93 -9.26 -4.76
CA ALA A 58 1.60 -9.25 -4.16
C ALA A 58 1.27 -10.58 -3.47
N HIS A 59 1.59 -11.72 -4.10
CA HIS A 59 1.45 -13.03 -3.48
C HIS A 59 2.37 -13.22 -2.27
N TYR A 60 3.60 -12.72 -2.34
CA TYR A 60 4.51 -12.71 -1.20
C TYR A 60 3.90 -11.93 -0.02
N LEU A 61 3.43 -10.71 -0.25
CA LEU A 61 2.79 -9.89 0.77
C LEU A 61 1.56 -10.58 1.39
N HIS A 62 0.74 -11.23 0.58
CA HIS A 62 -0.37 -12.02 1.09
C HIS A 62 0.08 -13.12 2.06
N ARG A 63 1.14 -13.88 1.73
CA ARG A 63 1.67 -14.94 2.61
C ARG A 63 2.25 -14.41 3.91
N THR A 64 2.76 -13.17 3.92
CA THR A 64 3.29 -12.54 5.14
C THR A 64 2.21 -12.05 6.10
N GLY A 65 0.93 -12.08 5.69
CA GLY A 65 -0.20 -11.71 6.52
C GLY A 65 -0.43 -10.21 6.66
N VAL A 66 0.08 -9.39 5.72
CA VAL A 66 -0.18 -7.94 5.72
C VAL A 66 -1.66 -7.63 5.52
N HIS A 67 -2.08 -6.46 5.99
CA HIS A 67 -3.47 -6.02 5.92
C HIS A 67 -3.78 -5.29 4.60
N GLY A 68 -2.76 -4.67 3.99
CA GLY A 68 -2.87 -4.03 2.69
C GLY A 68 -1.53 -4.01 1.95
N MET A 69 -1.55 -3.52 0.72
CA MET A 69 -0.38 -3.29 -0.13
C MET A 69 -0.60 -2.03 -0.95
N VAL A 70 0.45 -1.25 -1.18
CA VAL A 70 0.37 0.07 -1.79
C VAL A 70 1.31 0.16 -2.98
N TRP A 71 0.82 0.61 -4.16
CA TRP A 71 1.64 0.85 -5.35
C TRP A 71 0.97 1.83 -6.32
N PRO A 72 1.73 2.69 -7.04
CA PRO A 72 3.10 3.06 -6.71
C PRO A 72 3.15 4.20 -5.69
N GLN A 73 4.25 4.28 -4.94
CA GLN A 73 4.56 5.36 -4.00
C GLN A 73 6.07 5.71 -4.06
N LEU A 74 6.60 6.50 -3.11
CA LEU A 74 8.00 6.90 -3.09
C LEU A 74 8.94 5.68 -3.16
N ALA A 75 8.76 4.70 -2.30
CA ALA A 75 9.56 3.48 -2.30
C ALA A 75 9.26 2.53 -3.49
N SER A 76 8.28 2.84 -4.31
CA SER A 76 8.04 2.20 -5.61
C SER A 76 8.75 2.91 -6.76
N GLU A 77 9.50 3.98 -6.48
CA GLU A 77 10.18 4.79 -7.51
C GLU A 77 9.18 5.37 -8.55
N TRP A 78 7.99 5.82 -8.08
CA TRP A 78 6.87 6.22 -8.93
C TRP A 78 7.24 7.25 -10.00
N ALA A 79 8.15 8.18 -9.68
CA ALA A 79 8.56 9.26 -10.58
C ALA A 79 9.39 8.75 -11.79
N SER A 80 9.89 7.53 -11.72
CA SER A 80 10.62 6.88 -12.81
C SER A 80 9.71 6.03 -13.73
N LEU A 81 8.46 5.84 -13.37
CA LEU A 81 7.52 5.03 -14.13
C LEU A 81 6.87 5.83 -15.25
N ARG A 82 6.78 5.23 -16.43
CA ARG A 82 6.00 5.78 -17.54
C ARG A 82 4.49 5.58 -17.26
N SER A 83 3.66 6.44 -17.84
CA SER A 83 2.20 6.35 -17.67
C SER A 83 1.64 4.97 -18.04
N GLU A 84 2.10 4.39 -19.16
CA GLU A 84 1.72 3.05 -19.61
C GLU A 84 2.07 1.97 -18.58
N GLU A 85 3.24 2.07 -17.95
CA GLU A 85 3.69 1.14 -16.92
C GLU A 85 2.82 1.25 -15.66
N ARG A 86 2.37 2.46 -15.32
CA ARG A 86 1.46 2.70 -14.20
C ARG A 86 0.07 2.12 -14.46
N PHE A 87 -0.49 2.33 -15.65
CA PHE A 87 -1.77 1.73 -16.04
C PHE A 87 -1.70 0.21 -16.00
N ARG A 88 -0.72 -0.36 -16.69
CA ARG A 88 -0.53 -1.82 -16.75
C ARG A 88 -0.27 -2.46 -15.38
N GLY A 89 0.54 -1.81 -14.55
CA GLY A 89 0.81 -2.27 -13.19
C GLY A 89 -0.43 -2.22 -12.30
N ALA A 90 -1.25 -1.17 -12.40
CA ALA A 90 -2.52 -1.06 -11.70
C ALA A 90 -3.49 -2.18 -12.11
N GLU A 91 -3.64 -2.45 -13.40
CA GLU A 91 -4.47 -3.54 -13.93
C GLU A 91 -4.02 -4.91 -13.42
N ALA A 92 -2.71 -5.20 -13.49
CA ALA A 92 -2.13 -6.45 -13.00
C ALA A 92 -2.36 -6.64 -11.50
N LEU A 93 -2.17 -5.58 -10.71
CA LEU A 93 -2.35 -5.61 -9.26
C LEU A 93 -3.82 -5.75 -8.85
N VAL A 94 -4.75 -5.03 -9.50
CA VAL A 94 -6.19 -5.19 -9.22
C VAL A 94 -6.64 -6.61 -9.56
N LYS A 95 -6.23 -7.13 -10.71
CA LYS A 95 -6.56 -8.50 -11.12
C LYS A 95 -6.12 -9.53 -10.08
N VAL A 96 -4.89 -9.45 -9.57
CA VAL A 96 -4.39 -10.42 -8.58
C VAL A 96 -4.99 -10.18 -7.21
N SER A 97 -5.23 -8.92 -6.79
CA SER A 97 -5.73 -8.58 -5.46
C SER A 97 -7.14 -9.10 -5.17
N ASN A 98 -7.94 -9.36 -6.21
CA ASN A 98 -9.27 -9.95 -6.08
C ASN A 98 -9.29 -11.35 -5.44
N GLY A 99 -8.17 -12.08 -5.54
CA GLY A 99 -7.98 -13.40 -4.91
C GLY A 99 -7.17 -13.37 -3.62
N LEU A 100 -6.73 -12.19 -3.16
CA LEU A 100 -5.85 -12.03 -2.00
C LEU A 100 -6.55 -11.32 -0.85
N SER A 101 -6.12 -11.62 0.40
CA SER A 101 -6.66 -10.97 1.60
C SER A 101 -6.29 -9.49 1.75
N PRO A 102 -5.04 -9.03 1.45
CA PRO A 102 -4.66 -7.64 1.64
C PRO A 102 -5.48 -6.68 0.80
N ALA A 103 -5.83 -5.52 1.37
CA ALA A 103 -6.41 -4.42 0.61
C ALA A 103 -5.38 -3.84 -0.38
N LEU A 104 -5.82 -3.46 -1.57
CA LEU A 104 -4.96 -2.78 -2.56
C LEU A 104 -5.23 -1.28 -2.56
N VAL A 105 -4.17 -0.50 -2.38
CA VAL A 105 -4.18 0.96 -2.48
C VAL A 105 -3.35 1.39 -3.69
N LEU A 106 -3.96 2.09 -4.64
CA LEU A 106 -3.26 2.59 -5.84
C LEU A 106 -2.85 4.05 -5.69
N GLY A 107 -1.62 4.37 -6.12
CA GLY A 107 -1.06 5.72 -6.10
C GLY A 107 -1.51 6.57 -7.29
N MET A 108 -2.03 7.77 -7.01
CA MET A 108 -2.55 8.70 -8.02
C MET A 108 -1.61 9.86 -8.33
N GLN A 109 -0.53 10.01 -7.58
CA GLN A 109 0.38 11.16 -7.73
C GLN A 109 0.96 11.28 -9.15
N ALA A 110 1.04 12.51 -9.64
CA ALA A 110 1.58 12.86 -10.95
C ALA A 110 2.19 14.26 -10.93
N PRO A 111 3.02 14.61 -11.93
CA PRO A 111 3.54 15.97 -12.10
C PRO A 111 2.45 17.00 -12.37
N THR A 112 1.37 16.62 -13.04
CA THR A 112 0.25 17.50 -13.44
C THR A 112 -1.08 17.02 -12.83
N ILE A 113 -2.04 17.94 -12.73
CA ILE A 113 -3.41 17.64 -12.29
C ILE A 113 -4.08 16.69 -13.31
N ASP A 114 -3.90 16.93 -14.60
CA ASP A 114 -4.55 16.15 -15.65
C ASP A 114 -4.11 14.68 -15.62
N GLU A 115 -2.81 14.41 -15.50
CA GLU A 115 -2.29 13.05 -15.35
C GLU A 115 -2.80 12.37 -14.06
N ALA A 116 -2.84 13.10 -12.93
CA ALA A 116 -3.36 12.58 -11.67
C ALA A 116 -4.85 12.21 -11.79
N VAL A 117 -5.63 13.01 -12.51
CA VAL A 117 -7.04 12.76 -12.81
C VAL A 117 -7.22 11.55 -13.74
N GLU A 118 -6.32 11.38 -14.72
CA GLU A 118 -6.32 10.18 -15.58
C GLU A 118 -6.11 8.91 -14.77
N TYR A 119 -5.09 8.89 -13.88
CA TYR A 119 -4.86 7.75 -12.98
C TYR A 119 -6.05 7.51 -12.05
N ALA A 120 -6.65 8.56 -11.52
CA ALA A 120 -7.81 8.46 -10.63
C ALA A 120 -9.05 7.90 -11.36
N ARG A 121 -9.34 8.34 -12.58
CA ARG A 121 -10.41 7.78 -13.44
C ARG A 121 -10.16 6.32 -13.79
N HIS A 122 -8.92 5.98 -14.07
CA HIS A 122 -8.53 4.59 -14.33
C HIS A 122 -8.74 3.71 -13.10
N ALA A 123 -8.29 4.17 -11.92
CA ALA A 123 -8.52 3.48 -10.65
C ALA A 123 -10.00 3.32 -10.33
N GLU A 124 -10.84 4.34 -10.59
CA GLU A 124 -12.29 4.23 -10.40
C GLU A 124 -12.90 3.08 -11.23
N ARG A 125 -12.48 2.93 -12.50
CA ARG A 125 -12.94 1.82 -13.35
C ARG A 125 -12.43 0.46 -12.89
N LEU A 126 -11.18 0.38 -12.41
CA LEU A 126 -10.57 -0.87 -11.96
C LEU A 126 -11.09 -1.35 -10.61
N GLY A 127 -11.43 -0.44 -9.71
CA GLY A 127 -12.00 -0.76 -8.41
C GLY A 127 -11.02 -1.27 -7.34
N PRO A 128 -9.87 -0.62 -7.08
CA PRO A 128 -9.04 -0.93 -5.92
C PRO A 128 -9.81 -0.67 -4.62
N ASP A 129 -9.29 -1.16 -3.50
CA ASP A 129 -9.91 -0.94 -2.19
C ASP A 129 -9.77 0.53 -1.74
N ALA A 130 -8.69 1.23 -2.13
CA ALA A 130 -8.47 2.65 -1.87
C ALA A 130 -7.49 3.27 -2.87
N ILE A 131 -7.37 4.60 -2.82
CA ILE A 131 -6.35 5.36 -3.54
C ILE A 131 -5.50 6.19 -2.58
N ILE A 132 -4.29 6.56 -3.01
CA ILE A 132 -3.37 7.43 -2.26
C ILE A 132 -2.68 8.42 -3.19
N ALA A 133 -2.43 9.64 -2.72
CA ALA A 133 -1.61 10.61 -3.45
C ALA A 133 -0.64 11.32 -2.49
N ILE A 134 0.57 11.57 -2.99
CA ILE A 134 1.53 12.52 -2.39
C ILE A 134 1.25 13.92 -2.95
N PRO A 135 1.71 15.00 -2.30
CA PRO A 135 1.58 16.35 -2.86
C PRO A 135 2.27 16.45 -4.23
N GLN A 136 1.73 17.32 -5.09
CA GLN A 136 2.32 17.57 -6.39
C GLN A 136 3.76 18.08 -6.22
N THR A 137 4.68 17.50 -6.98
CA THR A 137 6.11 17.79 -6.86
C THR A 137 6.41 19.28 -7.08
N GLY A 138 7.12 19.89 -6.15
CA GLY A 138 7.53 21.30 -6.21
C GLY A 138 6.44 22.31 -5.84
N VAL A 139 5.22 21.84 -5.49
CA VAL A 139 4.13 22.70 -5.07
C VAL A 139 4.07 22.76 -3.55
N THR A 140 4.18 23.96 -2.99
CA THR A 140 4.07 24.24 -1.54
C THR A 140 2.89 25.13 -1.20
N ASP A 141 2.24 25.69 -2.19
CA ASP A 141 1.06 26.53 -2.04
C ASP A 141 -0.18 25.70 -1.69
N ASN A 142 -0.78 25.96 -0.55
CA ASN A 142 -1.91 25.18 -0.05
C ASN A 142 -3.16 25.24 -0.95
N HIS A 143 -3.41 26.36 -1.65
CA HIS A 143 -4.54 26.45 -2.57
C HIS A 143 -4.33 25.55 -3.79
N LYS A 144 -3.13 25.52 -4.36
CA LYS A 144 -2.79 24.64 -5.48
C LYS A 144 -2.83 23.16 -5.06
N LEU A 145 -2.33 22.83 -3.88
CA LEU A 145 -2.43 21.48 -3.31
C LEU A 145 -3.90 21.09 -3.08
N PHE A 146 -4.72 21.99 -2.57
CA PHE A 146 -6.15 21.74 -2.39
C PHE A 146 -6.83 21.40 -3.73
N GLU A 147 -6.63 22.20 -4.79
CA GLU A 147 -7.22 21.93 -6.11
C GLU A 147 -6.71 20.61 -6.71
N TYR A 148 -5.44 20.28 -6.51
CA TYR A 148 -4.87 18.98 -6.94
C TYR A 148 -5.57 17.80 -6.26
N TYR A 149 -5.67 17.79 -4.94
CA TYR A 149 -6.32 16.69 -4.22
C TYR A 149 -7.82 16.61 -4.48
N LYS A 150 -8.48 17.77 -4.63
CA LYS A 150 -9.90 17.88 -4.97
C LYS A 150 -10.20 17.30 -6.36
N ALA A 151 -9.34 17.58 -7.34
CA ALA A 151 -9.46 17.02 -8.68
C ALA A 151 -9.38 15.49 -8.67
N ILE A 152 -8.42 14.91 -7.91
CA ILE A 152 -8.29 13.46 -7.72
C ILE A 152 -9.54 12.89 -7.04
N GLY A 153 -9.99 13.48 -5.92
CA GLY A 153 -11.17 13.02 -5.16
C GLY A 153 -12.49 13.16 -5.92
N ASN A 154 -12.57 14.09 -6.89
CA ASN A 154 -13.70 14.19 -7.79
C ASN A 154 -13.69 13.09 -8.86
N ALA A 155 -12.52 12.69 -9.32
CA ALA A 155 -12.34 11.68 -10.36
C ALA A 155 -12.47 10.24 -9.87
N CYS A 156 -12.21 9.99 -8.57
CA CYS A 156 -12.31 8.65 -7.96
C CYS A 156 -13.01 8.72 -6.61
N LYS A 157 -14.01 7.87 -6.41
CA LYS A 157 -14.86 7.82 -5.20
C LYS A 157 -14.43 6.75 -4.19
N ARG A 158 -13.30 6.10 -4.41
CA ARG A 158 -12.71 5.16 -3.45
C ARG A 158 -12.21 5.88 -2.21
N PRO A 159 -12.11 5.21 -1.05
CA PRO A 159 -11.42 5.74 0.12
C PRO A 159 -10.08 6.36 -0.25
N PHE A 160 -9.81 7.57 0.22
CA PHE A 160 -8.67 8.35 -0.23
C PHE A 160 -7.70 8.64 0.91
N PHE A 161 -6.45 8.21 0.72
CA PHE A 161 -5.31 8.52 1.56
C PHE A 161 -4.57 9.74 1.03
N VAL A 162 -4.33 10.72 1.88
CA VAL A 162 -3.33 11.76 1.63
C VAL A 162 -2.02 11.35 2.29
N GLN A 163 -0.94 11.23 1.53
CA GLN A 163 0.39 11.18 2.14
C GLN A 163 0.86 12.61 2.37
N ALA A 164 0.90 13.02 3.63
CA ALA A 164 1.40 14.34 4.00
C ALA A 164 2.93 14.38 3.94
N LEU A 165 3.46 15.37 3.22
CA LEU A 165 4.90 15.62 3.07
C LEU A 165 5.17 17.12 3.23
N GLY A 166 6.43 17.47 3.51
CA GLY A 166 6.89 18.86 3.58
C GLY A 166 6.15 19.65 4.67
N GLY A 167 5.57 20.80 4.30
CA GLY A 167 4.87 21.68 5.22
C GLY A 167 3.37 21.40 5.42
N MET A 168 2.85 20.26 4.93
CA MET A 168 1.43 19.92 5.10
C MET A 168 1.08 19.70 6.57
N THR A 169 0.13 20.48 7.09
CA THR A 169 -0.36 20.37 8.46
C THR A 169 -1.58 19.45 8.56
N ALA A 170 -1.84 18.94 9.76
CA ALA A 170 -3.04 18.13 10.02
C ALA A 170 -4.33 18.94 9.82
N GLU A 171 -4.31 20.22 10.21
CA GLU A 171 -5.42 21.16 10.04
C GLU A 171 -5.75 21.38 8.56
N PHE A 172 -4.74 21.52 7.70
CA PHE A 172 -4.93 21.66 6.27
C PHE A 172 -5.58 20.41 5.66
N ILE A 173 -5.16 19.20 6.10
CA ILE A 173 -5.77 17.94 5.65
C ILE A 173 -7.22 17.83 6.09
N VAL A 174 -7.54 18.24 7.33
CA VAL A 174 -8.92 18.31 7.83
C VAL A 174 -9.74 19.29 6.99
N GLU A 175 -9.20 20.46 6.65
CA GLU A 175 -9.89 21.43 5.79
C GLU A 175 -10.19 20.85 4.41
N MET A 176 -9.22 20.21 3.75
CA MET A 176 -9.43 19.54 2.47
C MET A 176 -10.55 18.49 2.51
N SER A 177 -10.67 17.76 3.62
CA SER A 177 -11.67 16.68 3.75
C SER A 177 -13.12 17.18 3.76
N LYS A 178 -13.36 18.46 4.04
CA LYS A 178 -14.70 19.07 3.95
C LYS A 178 -15.21 19.09 2.52
N ALA A 179 -14.32 19.27 1.55
CA ALA A 179 -14.65 19.27 0.12
C ALA A 179 -14.41 17.91 -0.55
N ILE A 180 -13.68 16.99 0.11
CA ILE A 180 -13.32 15.66 -0.41
C ILE A 180 -13.84 14.62 0.59
N PRO A 181 -15.11 14.20 0.53
CA PRO A 181 -15.71 13.31 1.53
C PRO A 181 -15.01 11.95 1.69
N THR A 182 -14.36 11.46 0.64
CA THR A 182 -13.61 10.19 0.66
C THR A 182 -12.25 10.30 1.33
N LEU A 183 -11.74 11.50 1.58
CA LEU A 183 -10.47 11.76 2.25
C LEU A 183 -10.67 11.61 3.76
N ARG A 184 -10.38 10.44 4.28
CA ARG A 184 -10.45 10.10 5.72
C ARG A 184 -9.19 9.39 6.20
N TYR A 185 -8.25 9.15 5.32
CA TYR A 185 -7.02 8.42 5.59
C TYR A 185 -5.82 9.33 5.36
N VAL A 186 -4.85 9.23 6.25
CA VAL A 186 -3.62 10.03 6.16
C VAL A 186 -2.43 9.09 6.34
N LYS A 187 -1.43 9.17 5.46
CA LYS A 187 -0.08 8.67 5.73
C LYS A 187 0.77 9.88 6.10
N ASP A 188 1.02 10.10 7.38
CA ASP A 188 1.70 11.32 7.83
C ASP A 188 3.23 11.13 7.90
N GLU A 189 3.94 11.87 7.06
CA GLU A 189 5.40 11.98 7.00
C GLU A 189 5.85 13.45 6.93
N ALA A 190 4.94 14.40 7.19
CA ALA A 190 5.23 15.83 7.22
C ALA A 190 5.73 16.25 8.62
N GLY A 191 7.04 16.16 8.86
CA GLY A 191 7.62 16.43 10.17
C GLY A 191 7.28 15.35 11.22
N PRO A 192 7.25 15.68 12.53
CA PRO A 192 6.98 14.70 13.57
C PRO A 192 5.53 14.16 13.52
N PRO A 193 5.30 12.86 13.29
CA PRO A 193 3.94 12.32 13.17
C PRO A 193 3.23 12.16 14.52
N LEU A 194 3.96 11.91 15.61
CA LEU A 194 3.40 11.54 16.90
C LEU A 194 2.38 12.54 17.48
N PRO A 195 2.67 13.87 17.54
CA PRO A 195 1.68 14.83 18.01
C PRO A 195 0.41 14.88 17.15
N LYS A 196 0.56 14.67 15.83
CA LYS A 196 -0.58 14.68 14.90
C LYS A 196 -1.47 13.46 15.08
N LEU A 197 -0.94 12.29 15.43
CA LEU A 197 -1.75 11.12 15.80
C LEU A 197 -2.66 11.46 16.99
N SER A 198 -2.13 12.12 18.02
CA SER A 198 -2.93 12.58 19.15
C SER A 198 -3.99 13.61 18.74
N PHE A 199 -3.61 14.56 17.87
CA PHE A 199 -4.54 15.55 17.32
C PHE A 199 -5.73 14.91 16.59
N TYR A 200 -5.49 13.94 15.69
CA TYR A 200 -6.57 13.22 15.01
C TYR A 200 -7.43 12.45 16.01
N ARG A 201 -6.83 11.66 16.89
CA ARG A 201 -7.56 10.88 17.90
C ARG A 201 -8.49 11.72 18.76
N GLU A 202 -8.03 12.90 19.20
CA GLU A 202 -8.71 13.73 20.19
C GLU A 202 -9.74 14.69 19.55
N ARG A 203 -9.44 15.18 18.34
CA ARG A 203 -10.26 16.24 17.70
C ARG A 203 -10.96 15.81 16.43
N HIS A 204 -10.46 14.76 15.77
CA HIS A 204 -10.93 14.32 14.46
C HIS A 204 -10.98 12.79 14.39
N PRO A 205 -11.77 12.11 15.25
CA PRO A 205 -11.83 10.64 15.33
C PRO A 205 -12.36 9.98 14.06
N GLU A 206 -12.94 10.75 13.13
CA GLU A 206 -13.35 10.31 11.80
C GLU A 206 -12.18 10.05 10.84
N PHE A 207 -10.95 10.47 11.20
CA PHE A 207 -9.75 10.19 10.45
C PHE A 207 -9.06 8.91 10.91
N HIS A 208 -8.40 8.27 9.95
CA HIS A 208 -7.61 7.06 10.14
C HIS A 208 -6.15 7.34 9.81
N PRO A 209 -5.37 7.90 10.75
CA PRO A 209 -3.98 8.27 10.50
C PRO A 209 -3.08 7.04 10.48
N PHE A 210 -2.36 6.88 9.39
CA PHE A 210 -1.21 5.99 9.22
C PHE A 210 0.07 6.82 9.31
N THR A 211 1.18 6.14 9.53
CA THR A 211 2.51 6.71 9.44
C THR A 211 3.31 6.02 8.35
N GLY A 212 4.51 6.52 8.12
CA GLY A 212 5.47 5.93 7.21
C GLY A 212 6.84 5.76 7.89
N ASN A 213 7.92 6.27 7.28
CA ASN A 213 9.27 6.25 7.85
C ASN A 213 9.73 4.86 8.32
N ASN A 214 9.30 3.81 7.58
CA ASN A 214 9.55 2.40 7.92
C ASN A 214 9.15 2.02 9.36
N GLY A 215 8.11 2.66 9.92
CA GLY A 215 7.63 2.36 11.26
C GLY A 215 8.65 2.61 12.37
N LYS A 216 9.52 3.60 12.19
CA LYS A 216 10.61 3.93 13.13
C LYS A 216 10.13 4.15 14.58
N THR A 217 8.91 4.64 14.74
CA THR A 217 8.26 4.91 16.03
C THR A 217 7.00 4.08 16.25
N LEU A 218 6.87 2.93 15.56
CA LEU A 218 5.64 2.13 15.47
C LEU A 218 4.99 1.84 16.83
N TYR A 219 5.77 1.53 17.86
CA TYR A 219 5.20 1.21 19.18
C TYR A 219 4.46 2.41 19.78
N GLU A 220 5.06 3.60 19.75
CA GLU A 220 4.45 4.82 20.24
C GLU A 220 3.29 5.28 19.34
N GLU A 221 3.40 5.07 18.04
CA GLU A 221 2.31 5.34 17.09
C GLU A 221 1.05 4.54 17.43
N MET A 222 1.21 3.24 17.74
CA MET A 222 0.11 2.39 18.18
C MET A 222 -0.48 2.84 19.53
N LEU A 223 0.35 3.29 20.48
CA LEU A 223 -0.13 3.85 21.76
C LEU A 223 -0.96 5.12 21.54
N ARG A 224 -0.66 5.93 20.53
CA ARG A 224 -1.40 7.13 20.15
C ARG A 224 -2.61 6.87 19.28
N GLY A 225 -2.89 5.61 18.94
CA GLY A 225 -4.09 5.23 18.18
C GLY A 225 -3.93 5.29 16.67
N SER A 226 -2.70 5.14 16.14
CA SER A 226 -2.49 4.98 14.69
C SER A 226 -3.41 3.90 14.11
N ALA A 227 -4.01 4.17 12.96
CA ALA A 227 -4.76 3.19 12.20
C ALA A 227 -3.86 2.16 11.52
N GLY A 228 -2.56 2.45 11.37
CA GLY A 228 -1.60 1.56 10.75
C GLY A 228 -0.29 2.25 10.40
N THR A 229 0.57 1.54 9.67
CA THR A 229 1.81 2.09 9.10
C THR A 229 2.06 1.53 7.70
N MET A 230 2.80 2.29 6.89
CA MET A 230 3.15 1.95 5.51
C MET A 230 4.68 1.82 5.36
N PRO A 231 5.29 0.72 5.83
CA PRO A 231 6.73 0.47 5.69
C PRO A 231 7.08 0.00 4.27
N GLY A 232 8.36 -0.25 4.01
CA GLY A 232 8.80 -1.01 2.84
C GLY A 232 8.37 -2.48 2.90
N SER A 233 8.41 -3.16 1.76
CA SER A 233 7.91 -4.54 1.62
C SER A 233 8.95 -5.63 1.89
N GLN A 234 10.14 -5.29 2.35
CA GLN A 234 11.25 -6.24 2.47
C GLN A 234 11.12 -7.24 3.63
N MET A 235 10.48 -6.85 4.75
CA MET A 235 10.30 -7.69 5.95
C MET A 235 8.98 -7.37 6.66
N PRO A 236 7.85 -7.50 5.97
CA PRO A 236 6.56 -7.04 6.49
C PRO A 236 6.05 -7.87 7.67
N GLU A 237 6.51 -9.12 7.81
CA GLU A 237 6.11 -10.01 8.91
C GLU A 237 6.43 -9.46 10.29
N LEU A 238 7.56 -8.76 10.42
CA LEU A 238 7.97 -8.17 11.69
C LEU A 238 6.96 -7.10 12.14
N TYR A 239 6.48 -6.29 11.21
CA TYR A 239 5.46 -5.27 11.47
C TYR A 239 4.11 -5.89 11.78
N VAL A 240 3.71 -6.93 11.04
CA VAL A 240 2.47 -7.68 11.28
C VAL A 240 2.47 -8.30 12.67
N GLU A 241 3.58 -8.92 13.07
CA GLU A 241 3.71 -9.53 14.40
C GLU A 241 3.66 -8.47 15.51
N ALA A 242 4.39 -7.34 15.35
CA ALA A 242 4.34 -6.22 16.29
C ALA A 242 2.91 -5.68 16.45
N TRP A 243 2.19 -5.49 15.35
CA TRP A 243 0.82 -5.04 15.32
C TRP A 243 -0.12 -6.01 16.04
N ASN A 244 -0.04 -7.29 15.73
CA ASN A 244 -0.90 -8.32 16.31
C ASN A 244 -0.66 -8.49 17.82
N LEU A 245 0.61 -8.50 18.25
CA LEU A 245 0.98 -8.57 19.65
C LEU A 245 0.44 -7.37 20.44
N PHE A 246 0.55 -6.17 19.87
CA PHE A 246 0.07 -4.95 20.49
C PHE A 246 -1.45 -4.98 20.70
N HIS A 247 -2.22 -5.36 19.68
CA HIS A 247 -3.68 -5.41 19.74
C HIS A 247 -4.20 -6.62 20.54
N ALA A 248 -3.38 -7.66 20.72
CA ALA A 248 -3.63 -8.76 21.67
C ALA A 248 -3.30 -8.40 23.13
N GLY A 249 -2.88 -7.15 23.43
CA GLY A 249 -2.51 -6.72 24.78
C GLY A 249 -1.11 -7.16 25.23
N LYS A 250 -0.34 -7.86 24.40
CA LYS A 250 1.00 -8.38 24.71
C LYS A 250 2.07 -7.29 24.54
N ARG A 251 1.94 -6.20 25.32
CA ARG A 251 2.67 -4.94 25.16
C ARG A 251 4.19 -5.10 25.14
N ARG A 252 4.76 -5.90 26.07
CA ARG A 252 6.21 -6.13 26.11
C ARG A 252 6.72 -6.82 24.85
N GLN A 253 6.05 -7.88 24.41
CA GLN A 253 6.43 -8.62 23.21
C GLN A 253 6.29 -7.74 21.95
N ALA A 254 5.24 -6.89 21.89
CA ALA A 254 5.07 -5.92 20.82
C ALA A 254 6.23 -4.91 20.77
N ALA A 255 6.66 -4.37 21.90
CA ALA A 255 7.79 -3.45 21.98
C ALA A 255 9.10 -4.11 21.51
N GLU A 256 9.37 -5.34 21.96
CA GLU A 256 10.52 -6.13 21.53
C GLU A 256 10.51 -6.39 20.00
N MET A 257 9.32 -6.65 19.45
CA MET A 257 9.17 -6.86 18.00
C MET A 257 9.36 -5.54 17.22
N CYS A 258 8.87 -4.40 17.72
CA CYS A 258 9.13 -3.10 17.11
C CYS A 258 10.63 -2.75 17.06
N MET A 259 11.43 -3.14 18.07
CA MET A 259 12.88 -2.96 17.98
C MET A 259 13.49 -3.78 16.81
N ARG A 260 12.96 -4.97 16.51
CA ARG A 260 13.43 -5.75 15.36
C ARG A 260 13.07 -5.11 14.03
N THR A 261 11.93 -4.43 13.90
CA THR A 261 11.57 -3.72 12.67
C THR A 261 12.56 -2.60 12.35
N THR A 262 13.17 -1.98 13.36
CA THR A 262 14.12 -0.88 13.17
C THR A 262 15.54 -1.33 12.83
N TRP A 263 15.86 -2.59 13.00
CA TRP A 263 17.23 -3.10 12.77
C TRP A 263 17.73 -2.86 11.34
N PHE A 264 16.82 -2.90 10.35
CA PHE A 264 17.17 -2.67 8.94
C PHE A 264 17.05 -1.21 8.49
N LEU A 265 16.72 -0.26 9.37
CA LEU A 265 16.71 1.15 9.00
C LEU A 265 18.06 1.63 8.46
N PRO A 266 19.22 1.28 9.09
CA PRO A 266 20.52 1.64 8.56
C PRO A 266 20.79 1.12 7.15
N VAL A 267 20.25 -0.03 6.76
CA VAL A 267 20.38 -0.57 5.39
C VAL A 267 19.74 0.36 4.38
N TYR A 268 18.52 0.85 4.68
CA TYR A 268 17.85 1.81 3.82
C TYR A 268 18.56 3.17 3.80
N GLU A 269 18.98 3.67 4.96
CA GLU A 269 19.67 4.96 5.11
C GLU A 269 21.02 4.95 4.39
N THR A 270 21.74 3.82 4.42
CA THR A 270 23.09 3.68 3.83
C THR A 270 23.04 3.32 2.34
N TYR A 271 22.24 2.33 1.98
CA TYR A 271 22.24 1.72 0.63
C TYR A 271 20.98 2.05 -0.18
N GLY A 272 20.01 2.75 0.40
CA GLY A 272 18.78 3.17 -0.27
C GLY A 272 17.96 2.02 -0.83
N MET A 273 17.39 2.24 -2.02
CA MET A 273 16.58 1.23 -2.70
C MET A 273 17.40 0.01 -3.13
N ALA A 274 18.68 0.16 -3.39
CA ALA A 274 19.56 -0.96 -3.73
C ALA A 274 19.62 -1.99 -2.60
N GLY A 275 19.86 -1.55 -1.36
CA GLY A 275 19.86 -2.42 -0.17
C GLY A 275 18.50 -3.06 0.09
N THR A 276 17.43 -2.27 -0.03
CA THR A 276 16.07 -2.74 0.17
C THR A 276 15.66 -3.81 -0.86
N LYS A 277 15.92 -3.56 -2.14
CA LYS A 277 15.64 -4.53 -3.22
C LYS A 277 16.54 -5.75 -3.13
N TYR A 278 17.79 -5.59 -2.66
CA TYR A 278 18.67 -6.75 -2.42
C TYR A 278 18.10 -7.69 -1.37
N ILE A 279 17.48 -7.18 -0.31
CA ILE A 279 16.74 -8.03 0.64
C ILE A 279 15.61 -8.79 -0.07
N MET A 280 14.90 -8.15 -0.99
CA MET A 280 13.87 -8.84 -1.80
C MET A 280 14.45 -9.94 -2.69
N VAL A 281 15.69 -9.78 -3.17
CA VAL A 281 16.42 -10.85 -3.88
C VAL A 281 16.75 -11.99 -2.93
N LEU A 282 17.31 -11.72 -1.75
CA LEU A 282 17.63 -12.74 -0.73
C LEU A 282 16.36 -13.50 -0.26
N ARG A 283 15.19 -12.81 -0.26
CA ARG A 283 13.88 -13.40 0.02
C ARG A 283 13.29 -14.19 -1.16
N GLY A 284 14.02 -14.29 -2.28
CA GLY A 284 13.57 -15.00 -3.47
C GLY A 284 12.37 -14.38 -4.19
N VAL A 285 12.04 -13.13 -3.88
CA VAL A 285 10.92 -12.40 -4.52
C VAL A 285 11.37 -11.72 -5.80
N PHE A 286 12.47 -10.98 -5.75
CA PHE A 286 13.05 -10.28 -6.90
C PHE A 286 14.15 -11.11 -7.56
N LYS A 287 14.39 -10.85 -8.86
CA LYS A 287 15.48 -11.46 -9.63
C LYS A 287 16.79 -10.67 -9.49
N ASN A 288 16.67 -9.36 -9.32
CA ASN A 288 17.77 -8.40 -9.18
C ASN A 288 17.35 -7.24 -8.28
N TYR A 289 18.27 -6.32 -8.00
CA TYR A 289 18.03 -5.12 -7.18
C TYR A 289 18.19 -3.81 -7.97
N LEU A 290 17.94 -3.87 -9.28
CA LEU A 290 18.05 -2.72 -10.17
C LEU A 290 16.89 -1.75 -10.02
N SER A 291 17.17 -0.49 -10.32
CA SER A 291 16.21 0.58 -10.51
C SER A 291 16.17 1.02 -11.96
N ARG A 292 15.33 2.03 -12.28
CA ARG A 292 15.29 2.60 -13.64
C ARG A 292 16.70 3.02 -14.12
N GLY A 293 17.01 2.77 -15.38
CA GLY A 293 18.33 2.97 -15.97
C GLY A 293 19.28 1.78 -15.80
N GLY A 294 18.78 0.62 -15.34
CA GLY A 294 19.55 -0.61 -15.21
C GLY A 294 20.66 -0.56 -14.16
N LYS A 295 20.55 0.36 -13.20
CA LYS A 295 21.55 0.56 -12.13
C LYS A 295 20.93 0.49 -10.74
N PRO A 296 21.69 0.04 -9.73
CA PRO A 296 21.26 0.15 -8.33
C PRO A 296 21.03 1.62 -7.93
N ASN A 297 19.91 1.89 -7.28
CA ASN A 297 19.62 3.23 -6.75
C ASN A 297 20.13 3.34 -5.31
N VAL A 298 21.25 4.02 -5.13
CA VAL A 298 21.84 4.37 -3.83
C VAL A 298 21.64 5.86 -3.53
N PRO A 299 21.52 6.26 -2.26
CA PRO A 299 21.41 7.66 -1.89
C PRO A 299 22.61 8.48 -2.38
N LYS A 300 22.41 9.77 -2.66
CA LYS A 300 23.50 10.68 -3.11
C LYS A 300 24.71 10.67 -2.17
N ASN A 301 24.47 10.56 -0.85
CA ASN A 301 25.50 10.46 0.18
C ASN A 301 25.64 9.05 0.75
N GLY A 302 25.10 8.03 0.05
CA GLY A 302 25.12 6.65 0.48
C GLY A 302 26.37 5.91 0.01
N THR A 303 26.51 4.69 0.51
CA THR A 303 27.60 3.78 0.15
C THR A 303 27.13 2.82 -0.94
N PRO A 304 27.92 2.52 -1.96
CA PRO A 304 27.61 1.45 -2.92
C PRO A 304 27.39 0.12 -2.22
N LEU A 305 26.47 -0.68 -2.74
CA LEU A 305 26.22 -2.03 -2.24
C LEU A 305 27.28 -2.99 -2.77
N ASP A 306 28.46 -2.98 -2.10
CA ASP A 306 29.58 -3.87 -2.42
C ASP A 306 29.37 -5.29 -1.87
N GLU A 307 30.31 -6.21 -2.14
CA GLU A 307 30.21 -7.60 -1.72
C GLU A 307 30.25 -7.79 -0.20
N GLU A 308 30.94 -6.89 0.53
CA GLU A 308 30.94 -6.92 1.98
C GLU A 308 29.58 -6.49 2.54
N ALA A 309 29.03 -5.39 2.06
CA ALA A 309 27.67 -4.94 2.40
C ALA A 309 26.63 -6.03 2.15
N LYS A 310 26.74 -6.74 1.01
CA LYS A 310 25.85 -7.85 0.68
C LYS A 310 25.95 -9.01 1.67
N ARG A 311 27.17 -9.38 2.08
CA ARG A 311 27.40 -10.42 3.10
C ARG A 311 26.80 -10.01 4.45
N ASN A 312 27.03 -8.76 4.87
CA ASN A 312 26.54 -8.23 6.14
C ASN A 312 25.00 -8.18 6.15
N ILE A 313 24.37 -7.70 5.08
CA ILE A 313 22.90 -7.69 4.96
C ILE A 313 22.36 -9.13 5.03
N LYS A 314 23.01 -10.08 4.36
CA LYS A 314 22.60 -11.49 4.42
C LYS A 314 22.71 -12.04 5.83
N GLU A 315 23.81 -11.79 6.54
CA GLU A 315 24.00 -12.22 7.92
C GLU A 315 22.92 -11.61 8.84
N MET A 316 22.67 -10.29 8.74
CA MET A 316 21.60 -9.63 9.48
C MET A 316 20.23 -10.28 9.20
N LEU A 317 19.92 -10.58 7.95
CA LEU A 317 18.67 -11.25 7.57
C LEU A 317 18.58 -12.66 8.15
N ASP A 318 19.70 -13.40 8.18
CA ASP A 318 19.78 -14.75 8.75
C ASP A 318 19.44 -14.74 10.26
N GLN A 319 19.82 -13.69 11.00
CA GLN A 319 19.45 -13.52 12.40
C GLN A 319 17.93 -13.29 12.61
N LEU A 320 17.23 -12.79 11.60
CA LEU A 320 15.79 -12.55 11.66
C LEU A 320 14.95 -13.72 11.16
N LYS A 321 15.54 -14.76 10.58
CA LYS A 321 14.83 -15.94 10.04
C LYS A 321 13.74 -16.52 10.96
N PRO A 322 13.92 -16.61 12.30
CA PRO A 322 12.88 -17.16 13.16
C PRO A 322 11.53 -16.41 13.11
N TRP A 323 11.53 -15.17 12.66
CA TRP A 323 10.34 -14.32 12.56
C TRP A 323 9.86 -14.10 11.11
N LEU A 324 10.58 -14.60 10.13
CA LEU A 324 10.24 -14.46 8.71
C LEU A 324 9.48 -15.71 8.24
N ARG A 325 8.33 -15.53 7.56
CA ARG A 325 7.41 -16.62 7.19
C ARG A 325 7.38 -16.93 5.69
N ALA A 326 7.94 -16.06 4.84
CA ALA A 326 7.85 -16.18 3.38
C ALA A 326 9.19 -15.94 2.67
#